data_9a28384107cb0cdaafcabe3e15fadad6
#
_entry.id   9a28384107cb0cdaafcabe3e15fadad6
#
_cell.length_a   1.000
_cell.length_b   1.000
_cell.length_c   1.000
_cell.angle_alpha   90.00
_cell.angle_beta   90.00
_cell.angle_gamma   90.00
#
_symmetry.space_group_name_H-M   'P 1'
#
loop_
_entity.id
_entity.type
_entity.pdbx_description
1 polymer ?
#
loop_
_entity_poly.entity_id
_entity_poly.type
_entity_poly.pdbx_seq_one_letter_code
_entity_poly.pdbx_strand_id
1 'polypeptide(L)'
;MINLDNVDRPAILAEVTAAFYQYEEALVSNNIEALDALFWHDPRTVRLGAGENLYGIEAIRAFRAARPAAGLTRDLRHTTITTFGADMAVCSTEFTREGSARLGRQQQTWVRFPYGWRIVAAQVSLMD
;
A
#
# COMPACT_ATOMS: atom_id res chain seq x y z
N MET A 1 -16.38 -18.55 4.78
CA MET A 1 -15.84 -18.20 6.10
C MET A 1 -14.36 -18.53 6.15
N ILE A 2 -13.57 -17.63 6.69
CA ILE A 2 -12.12 -17.87 6.87
C ILE A 2 -11.91 -18.55 8.22
N ASN A 3 -11.10 -19.61 8.24
CA ASN A 3 -10.61 -20.22 9.48
C ASN A 3 -9.09 -20.09 9.55
N LEU A 4 -8.49 -20.50 10.67
CA LEU A 4 -7.06 -20.28 10.90
C LEU A 4 -6.16 -20.98 9.87
N ASP A 5 -6.60 -22.09 9.29
CA ASP A 5 -5.84 -22.79 8.24
C ASP A 5 -5.72 -21.97 6.95
N ASN A 6 -6.58 -20.96 6.80
CA ASN A 6 -6.59 -20.07 5.64
C ASN A 6 -5.83 -18.77 5.87
N VAL A 7 -5.26 -18.57 7.07
CA VAL A 7 -4.47 -17.38 7.39
C VAL A 7 -3.00 -17.65 7.14
N ASP A 8 -2.36 -16.75 6.41
CA ASP A 8 -0.91 -16.80 6.13
C ASP A 8 -0.45 -18.11 5.49
N ARG A 9 -1.20 -18.58 4.51
CA ARG A 9 -0.74 -19.71 3.71
C ARG A 9 0.57 -19.34 3.04
N PRO A 10 1.64 -20.17 3.15
CA PRO A 10 2.99 -19.75 2.75
C PRO A 10 3.11 -19.23 1.32
N ALA A 11 2.48 -19.88 0.35
CA ALA A 11 2.54 -19.45 -1.04
C ALA A 11 1.86 -18.10 -1.25
N ILE A 12 0.74 -17.86 -0.59
CA ILE A 12 -0.02 -16.61 -0.72
C ILE A 12 0.72 -15.48 0.00
N LEU A 13 1.23 -15.74 1.19
CA LEU A 13 2.02 -14.75 1.94
C LEU A 13 3.24 -14.31 1.13
N ALA A 14 3.92 -15.23 0.45
CA ALA A 14 5.06 -14.91 -0.39
C ALA A 14 4.67 -13.99 -1.56
N GLU A 15 3.53 -14.24 -2.21
CA GLU A 15 3.05 -13.38 -3.31
C GLU A 15 2.78 -11.95 -2.84
N VAL A 16 2.05 -11.81 -1.73
CA VAL A 16 1.71 -10.47 -1.22
C VAL A 16 2.94 -9.75 -0.71
N THR A 17 3.85 -10.45 -0.05
CA THR A 17 5.10 -9.86 0.43
C THR A 17 5.89 -9.27 -0.73
N ALA A 18 5.99 -10.00 -1.85
CA ALA A 18 6.67 -9.49 -3.04
C ALA A 18 5.96 -8.26 -3.61
N ALA A 19 4.63 -8.26 -3.68
CA ALA A 19 3.86 -7.12 -4.17
C ALA A 19 4.01 -5.90 -3.27
N PHE A 20 4.01 -6.11 -1.95
CA PHE A 20 4.18 -5.04 -0.97
C PHE A 20 5.53 -4.33 -1.15
N TYR A 21 6.61 -5.09 -1.29
CA TYR A 21 7.95 -4.49 -1.47
C TYR A 21 8.15 -3.91 -2.87
N GLN A 22 7.46 -4.44 -3.88
CA GLN A 22 7.39 -3.79 -5.20
C GLN A 22 6.79 -2.38 -5.09
N TYR A 23 5.71 -2.25 -4.31
CA TYR A 23 5.10 -0.95 -4.06
C TYR A 23 6.09 -0.01 -3.34
N GLU A 24 6.76 -0.50 -2.31
CA GLU A 24 7.70 0.32 -1.55
C GLU A 24 8.85 0.82 -2.43
N GLU A 25 9.42 -0.04 -3.23
CA GLU A 25 10.49 0.33 -4.16
C GLU A 25 10.00 1.38 -5.17
N ALA A 26 8.81 1.19 -5.73
CA ALA A 26 8.22 2.15 -6.66
C ALA A 26 7.96 3.51 -6.00
N LEU A 27 7.55 3.51 -4.72
CA LEU A 27 7.30 4.74 -3.98
C LEU A 27 8.60 5.52 -3.76
N VAL A 28 9.62 4.90 -3.21
CA VAL A 28 10.86 5.61 -2.87
C VAL A 28 11.64 6.05 -4.11
N SER A 29 11.47 5.36 -5.23
CA SER A 29 12.06 5.75 -6.51
C SER A 29 11.18 6.67 -7.34
N ASN A 30 9.97 6.98 -6.84
CA ASN A 30 8.94 7.78 -7.54
C ASN A 30 8.60 7.24 -8.93
N ASN A 31 8.50 5.92 -9.04
CA ASN A 31 8.07 5.27 -10.27
C ASN A 31 6.55 5.31 -10.36
N ILE A 32 6.03 6.41 -10.91
CA ILE A 32 4.58 6.68 -10.94
C ILE A 32 3.82 5.61 -11.70
N GLU A 33 4.35 5.14 -12.83
CA GLU A 33 3.69 4.11 -13.62
C GLU A 33 3.52 2.81 -12.83
N ALA A 34 4.58 2.37 -12.13
CA ALA A 34 4.52 1.17 -11.31
C ALA A 34 3.58 1.34 -10.12
N LEU A 35 3.60 2.51 -9.47
CA LEU A 35 2.69 2.81 -8.37
C LEU A 35 1.23 2.73 -8.82
N ASP A 36 0.91 3.38 -9.93
CA ASP A 36 -0.45 3.37 -10.46
C ASP A 36 -0.90 1.95 -10.85
N ALA A 37 -0.01 1.16 -11.42
CA ALA A 37 -0.31 -0.21 -11.81
C ALA A 37 -0.63 -1.13 -10.62
N LEU A 38 -0.14 -0.82 -9.42
CA LEU A 38 -0.38 -1.62 -8.22
C LEU A 38 -1.68 -1.27 -7.50
N PHE A 39 -2.35 -0.18 -7.89
CA PHE A 39 -3.69 0.13 -7.39
C PHE A 39 -4.75 -0.46 -8.33
N TRP A 40 -5.87 -0.83 -7.73
CA TRP A 40 -7.03 -1.28 -8.49
C TRP A 40 -7.63 -0.09 -9.26
N HIS A 41 -7.75 -0.22 -10.57
CA HIS A 41 -8.26 0.86 -11.43
C HIS A 41 -9.78 0.87 -11.43
N ASP A 42 -10.36 1.45 -10.39
CA ASP A 42 -11.81 1.45 -10.17
C ASP A 42 -12.21 2.69 -9.37
N PRO A 43 -13.43 3.22 -9.59
CA PRO A 43 -13.92 4.36 -8.81
C PRO A 43 -14.09 4.07 -7.31
N ARG A 44 -14.12 2.81 -6.91
CA ARG A 44 -14.29 2.39 -5.51
C ARG A 44 -12.98 2.33 -4.73
N THR A 45 -11.84 2.47 -5.39
CA THR A 45 -10.53 2.47 -4.72
C THR A 45 -10.38 3.74 -3.90
N VAL A 46 -10.02 3.59 -2.62
CA VAL A 46 -9.92 4.72 -1.69
C VAL A 46 -8.51 4.80 -1.13
N ARG A 47 -7.95 6.00 -1.11
CA ARG A 47 -6.68 6.27 -0.41
C ARG A 47 -6.86 7.51 0.47
N LEU A 48 -6.77 7.31 1.77
CA LEU A 48 -6.82 8.38 2.76
C LEU A 48 -5.38 8.69 3.17
N GLY A 49 -4.88 9.85 2.77
CA GLY A 49 -3.53 10.27 3.09
C GLY A 49 -3.46 11.15 4.34
N ALA A 50 -2.26 11.59 4.67
CA ALA A 50 -2.04 12.41 5.84
C ALA A 50 -2.71 13.79 5.73
N GLY A 51 -2.85 14.31 4.54
CA GLY A 51 -3.44 15.62 4.31
C GLY A 51 -4.52 15.66 3.23
N GLU A 52 -4.91 14.51 2.66
CA GLU A 52 -5.87 14.45 1.56
C GLU A 52 -6.74 13.20 1.62
N ASN A 53 -7.94 13.28 1.08
CA ASN A 53 -8.84 12.15 0.91
C ASN A 53 -9.05 11.94 -0.59
N LEU A 54 -8.68 10.77 -1.09
CA LEU A 54 -8.72 10.45 -2.52
C LEU A 54 -9.71 9.31 -2.76
N TYR A 55 -10.75 9.60 -3.51
CA TYR A 55 -11.81 8.66 -3.84
C TYR A 55 -11.76 8.33 -5.33
N GLY A 56 -11.45 7.07 -5.63
CA GLY A 56 -11.33 6.57 -7.00
C GLY A 56 -9.93 6.69 -7.56
N ILE A 57 -9.65 5.82 -8.54
CA ILE A 57 -8.31 5.75 -9.14
C ILE A 57 -7.88 7.06 -9.82
N GLU A 58 -8.82 7.80 -10.42
CA GLU A 58 -8.47 9.04 -11.12
C GLU A 58 -7.94 10.10 -10.15
N ALA A 59 -8.55 10.23 -8.97
CA ALA A 59 -8.08 11.15 -7.94
C ALA A 59 -6.70 10.75 -7.41
N ILE A 60 -6.48 9.43 -7.24
CA ILE A 60 -5.21 8.89 -6.78
C ILE A 60 -4.09 9.19 -7.79
N ARG A 61 -4.37 8.97 -9.07
CA ARG A 61 -3.41 9.23 -10.14
C ARG A 61 -3.07 10.71 -10.25
N ALA A 62 -4.08 11.57 -10.19
CA ALA A 62 -3.88 13.02 -10.28
C ALA A 62 -3.04 13.55 -9.13
N PHE A 63 -3.32 13.09 -7.90
CA PHE A 63 -2.54 13.48 -6.72
C PHE A 63 -1.08 13.05 -6.87
N ARG A 64 -0.83 11.82 -7.29
CA ARG A 64 0.52 11.29 -7.43
C ARG A 64 1.30 12.02 -8.51
N ALA A 65 0.67 12.33 -9.64
CA ALA A 65 1.31 13.07 -10.73
C ALA A 65 1.74 14.49 -10.31
N ALA A 66 0.98 15.12 -9.41
CA ALA A 66 1.26 16.48 -8.92
C ALA A 66 2.22 16.52 -7.73
N ARG A 67 2.50 15.36 -7.11
CA ARG A 67 3.31 15.29 -5.89
C ARG A 67 4.79 15.54 -6.20
N PRO A 68 5.51 16.32 -5.35
CA PRO A 68 6.96 16.47 -5.49
C PRO A 68 7.68 15.13 -5.39
N ALA A 69 8.73 14.94 -6.19
CA ALA A 69 9.54 13.73 -6.17
C ALA A 69 10.47 13.65 -4.96
N ALA A 70 10.77 14.79 -4.33
CA ALA A 70 11.70 14.85 -3.19
C ALA A 70 11.06 14.34 -1.90
N GLY A 71 11.87 13.79 -1.00
CA GLY A 71 11.43 13.41 0.34
C GLY A 71 10.61 12.14 0.40
N LEU A 72 10.68 11.28 -0.62
CA LEU A 72 9.92 10.02 -0.65
C LEU A 72 10.65 8.86 0.03
N THR A 73 11.98 8.94 0.17
CA THR A 73 12.77 7.91 0.83
C THR A 73 12.36 7.79 2.30
N ARG A 74 12.23 6.56 2.77
CA ARG A 74 11.79 6.28 4.13
C ARG A 74 12.31 4.92 4.59
N ASP A 75 12.32 4.71 5.90
CA ASP A 75 12.63 3.42 6.51
C ASP A 75 11.36 2.82 7.09
N LEU A 76 11.11 1.56 6.79
CA LEU A 76 9.97 0.83 7.31
C LEU A 76 10.35 0.10 8.60
N ARG A 77 9.39 0.00 9.52
CA ARG A 77 9.54 -0.81 10.73
C ARG A 77 8.18 -1.32 11.19
N HIS A 78 8.23 -2.40 11.98
CA HIS A 78 7.02 -3.09 12.47
C HIS A 78 6.08 -3.47 11.32
N THR A 79 6.65 -3.94 10.20
CA THR A 79 5.87 -4.36 9.04
C THR A 79 5.16 -5.67 9.34
N THR A 80 3.84 -5.68 9.18
CA THR A 80 2.99 -6.86 9.40
C THR A 80 2.18 -7.10 8.13
N ILE A 81 2.37 -8.27 7.53
CA ILE A 81 1.62 -8.70 6.35
C ILE A 81 0.83 -9.94 6.73
N THR A 82 -0.49 -9.88 6.59
CA THR A 82 -1.38 -10.99 6.93
C THR A 82 -2.29 -11.28 5.75
N THR A 83 -2.37 -12.55 5.35
CA THR A 83 -3.25 -12.98 4.26
C THR A 83 -4.42 -13.78 4.80
N PHE A 84 -5.56 -13.66 4.12
CA PHE A 84 -6.81 -14.32 4.48
C PHE A 84 -7.33 -15.03 3.23
N GLY A 85 -7.31 -16.37 3.25
CA GLY A 85 -7.60 -17.16 2.07
C GLY A 85 -6.53 -16.96 1.01
N ALA A 86 -6.92 -17.05 -0.26
CA ALA A 86 -6.01 -16.94 -1.38
C ALA A 86 -6.01 -15.54 -2.03
N ASP A 87 -6.98 -14.68 -1.66
CA ASP A 87 -7.27 -13.52 -2.50
C ASP A 87 -7.30 -12.19 -1.75
N MET A 88 -7.00 -12.16 -0.46
CA MET A 88 -7.05 -10.94 0.34
C MET A 88 -5.90 -10.85 1.32
N ALA A 89 -5.39 -9.64 1.53
CA ALA A 89 -4.34 -9.38 2.51
C ALA A 89 -4.43 -7.98 3.08
N VAL A 90 -3.94 -7.83 4.31
CA VAL A 90 -3.76 -6.53 4.96
C VAL A 90 -2.29 -6.37 5.27
N CYS A 91 -1.72 -5.24 4.85
CA CYS A 91 -0.32 -4.89 5.10
C CYS A 91 -0.27 -3.62 5.93
N SER A 92 0.37 -3.69 7.08
CA SER A 92 0.52 -2.55 7.99
C SER A 92 2.00 -2.30 8.25
N THR A 93 2.41 -1.05 8.27
CA THR A 93 3.79 -0.69 8.59
C THR A 93 3.86 0.68 9.23
N GLU A 94 4.88 0.88 10.07
CA GLU A 94 5.32 2.20 10.48
C GLU A 94 6.45 2.63 9.55
N PHE A 95 6.66 3.94 9.44
CA PHE A 95 7.79 4.45 8.68
C PHE A 95 8.35 5.73 9.30
N THR A 96 9.64 5.94 9.08
CA THR A 96 10.33 7.17 9.48
C THR A 96 10.96 7.79 8.25
N ARG A 97 11.05 9.13 8.25
CA ARG A 97 11.75 9.87 7.20
C ARG A 97 12.80 10.77 7.84
N GLU A 98 13.93 10.91 7.16
CA GLU A 98 14.98 11.83 7.59
C GLU A 98 14.42 13.26 7.61
N GLY A 99 14.74 14.01 8.65
CA GLY A 99 14.28 15.39 8.80
C GLY A 99 12.87 15.52 9.37
N SER A 100 12.21 14.42 9.72
CA SER A 100 10.89 14.46 10.36
C SER A 100 10.92 13.71 11.70
N ALA A 101 10.37 14.33 12.73
CA ALA A 101 10.22 13.69 14.04
C ALA A 101 8.91 12.89 14.15
N ARG A 102 8.03 13.00 13.17
CA ARG A 102 6.71 12.35 13.21
C ARG A 102 6.81 10.91 12.70
N LEU A 103 6.22 9.99 13.45
CA LEU A 103 6.13 8.60 13.03
C LEU A 103 4.98 8.45 12.04
N GLY A 104 5.28 7.88 10.87
CA GLY A 104 4.27 7.56 9.87
C GLY A 104 3.68 6.19 10.09
N ARG A 105 2.43 6.03 9.67
CA ARG A 105 1.74 4.75 9.71
C ARG A 105 1.00 4.56 8.39
N GLN A 106 1.09 3.36 7.84
CA GLN A 106 0.46 3.01 6.58
C GLN A 106 -0.26 1.68 6.71
N GLN A 107 -1.47 1.61 6.19
CA GLN A 107 -2.20 0.35 6.08
C GLN A 107 -2.78 0.23 4.68
N GLN A 108 -2.65 -0.96 4.09
CA GLN A 108 -3.14 -1.25 2.75
C GLN A 108 -3.92 -2.54 2.77
N THR A 109 -5.04 -2.55 2.07
CA THR A 109 -5.79 -3.77 1.78
C THR A 109 -5.53 -4.17 0.34
N TRP A 110 -5.08 -5.40 0.16
CA TRP A 110 -4.75 -5.97 -1.14
C TRP A 110 -5.75 -7.06 -1.49
N VAL A 111 -6.10 -7.14 -2.77
CA VAL A 111 -6.99 -8.19 -3.31
C VAL A 111 -6.33 -8.77 -4.56
N ARG A 112 -6.41 -10.10 -4.69
CA ARG A 112 -5.90 -10.77 -5.88
C ARG A 112 -7.01 -10.88 -6.92
N PHE A 113 -6.80 -10.19 -8.03
CA PHE A 113 -7.65 -10.24 -9.21
C PHE A 113 -7.03 -11.20 -10.25
N PRO A 114 -7.74 -11.52 -11.34
CA PRO A 114 -7.14 -12.35 -12.40
C PRO A 114 -5.84 -11.78 -12.99
N TYR A 115 -5.66 -10.46 -12.91
CA TYR A 115 -4.46 -9.77 -13.41
C TYR A 115 -3.42 -9.51 -12.32
N GLY A 116 -3.61 -10.05 -11.11
CA GLY A 116 -2.64 -9.98 -10.03
C GLY A 116 -3.14 -9.22 -8.81
N TRP A 117 -2.23 -9.03 -7.86
CA TRP A 117 -2.53 -8.34 -6.61
C TRP A 117 -2.61 -6.83 -6.82
N ARG A 118 -3.67 -6.22 -6.24
CA ARG A 118 -3.89 -4.77 -6.33
C ARG A 118 -4.34 -4.21 -4.99
N ILE A 119 -3.93 -2.97 -4.70
CA ILE A 119 -4.38 -2.23 -3.52
C ILE A 119 -5.78 -1.69 -3.81
N VAL A 120 -6.73 -2.03 -2.97
CA VAL A 120 -8.13 -1.58 -3.10
C VAL A 120 -8.48 -0.48 -2.09
N ALA A 121 -7.72 -0.40 -1.00
CA ALA A 121 -7.89 0.62 0.02
C ALA A 121 -6.55 0.86 0.72
N ALA A 122 -6.27 2.11 1.04
CA ALA A 122 -5.04 2.48 1.75
C ALA A 122 -5.27 3.68 2.65
N GLN A 123 -4.52 3.74 3.73
CA GLN A 123 -4.50 4.88 4.63
C GLN A 123 -3.09 5.16 5.12
N VAL A 124 -2.73 6.44 5.14
CA VAL A 124 -1.46 6.93 5.68
C VAL A 124 -1.78 8.01 6.70
N SER A 125 -1.12 7.94 7.85
CA SER A 125 -1.28 8.95 8.90
C SER A 125 0.07 9.24 9.54
N LEU A 126 0.14 10.36 10.25
CA LEU A 126 1.33 10.76 10.97
C LEU A 126 0.95 10.99 12.43
N MET A 127 1.76 10.46 13.35
CA MET A 127 1.61 10.76 14.77
C MET A 127 2.28 12.09 15.09
N ASP A 128 1.72 12.80 16.03
CA ASP A 128 2.31 14.05 16.51
C ASP A 128 3.56 13.80 17.36
#